data_9618199c551b6cd2a478ed725e30e595
#
_entry.id   9618199c551b6cd2a478ed725e30e595
#
_cell.length_a   1.000
_cell.length_b   1.000
_cell.length_c   1.000
_cell.angle_alpha   90.00
_cell.angle_beta   90.00
_cell.angle_gamma   90.00
#
_symmetry.space_group_name_H-M   'P 1'
#
loop_
_entity.id
_entity.type
_entity.pdbx_description
1 polymer ?
#
loop_
_entity_poly.entity_id
_entity_poly.type
_entity_poly.pdbx_seq_one_letter_code
_entity_poly.pdbx_strand_id
1 'polypeptide(L)'
;MKLSKLGELNRGVSKSRPRNKPELMGGPYPLVQTGEVTAAELYITSYENTYSEAGLAQSKMWPKGTLCITIAANIAQTGILGFDACFPDSVVGFLANDKVKQIYVHYWFGFFQKILEEQAPQVAQKNINLKTLSDLDVMVPPIEQQNEFVLFVQQTDKSKFEIKKAIENTSALIKSLMQQDLST
;
A
#
# COMPACT_ATOMS: atom_id res chain seq x y z
N MET A 1 -4.91 -20.45 -6.38
CA MET A 1 -5.41 -20.73 -5.00
C MET A 1 -6.25 -19.55 -4.54
N LYS A 2 -7.26 -19.76 -3.69
CA LYS A 2 -8.04 -18.65 -3.10
C LYS A 2 -7.16 -17.78 -2.20
N LEU A 3 -7.30 -16.44 -2.28
CA LEU A 3 -6.52 -15.50 -1.48
C LEU A 3 -6.66 -15.78 0.03
N SER A 4 -7.86 -16.19 0.48
CA SER A 4 -8.10 -16.62 1.87
C SER A 4 -7.32 -17.86 2.33
N LYS A 5 -6.70 -18.61 1.42
CA LYS A 5 -5.83 -19.76 1.73
C LYS A 5 -4.35 -19.39 1.79
N LEU A 6 -4.02 -18.15 1.40
CA LEU A 6 -2.66 -17.62 1.31
C LEU A 6 -2.30 -16.71 2.48
N GLY A 7 -3.26 -16.38 3.32
CA GLY A 7 -3.05 -15.51 4.47
C GLY A 7 -4.32 -15.13 5.19
N GLU A 8 -4.17 -14.29 6.19
CA GLU A 8 -5.26 -13.71 6.97
C GLU A 8 -5.73 -12.40 6.31
N LEU A 9 -7.05 -12.31 6.06
CA LEU A 9 -7.72 -11.15 5.50
C LEU A 9 -8.72 -10.58 6.51
N ASN A 10 -8.53 -9.30 6.87
CA ASN A 10 -9.48 -8.61 7.75
C ASN A 10 -9.67 -7.16 7.32
N ARG A 11 -10.88 -6.63 7.47
CA ARG A 11 -11.13 -5.20 7.27
C ARG A 11 -10.49 -4.37 8.38
N GLY A 12 -10.03 -3.19 8.01
CA GLY A 12 -9.72 -2.16 8.98
C GLY A 12 -10.95 -1.80 9.83
N VAL A 13 -10.72 -1.17 10.96
CA VAL A 13 -11.75 -0.86 11.94
C VAL A 13 -11.83 0.64 12.18
N SER A 14 -13.05 1.20 12.05
CA SER A 14 -13.37 2.56 12.44
C SER A 14 -14.85 2.60 12.88
N LYS A 15 -15.08 2.55 14.18
CA LYS A 15 -16.42 2.46 14.76
C LYS A 15 -17.13 3.83 14.83
N SER A 16 -16.36 4.90 15.05
CA SER A 16 -16.91 6.26 15.20
C SER A 16 -17.35 6.88 13.87
N ARG A 17 -18.41 7.71 13.94
CA ARG A 17 -18.88 8.55 12.84
C ARG A 17 -19.16 9.97 13.37
N PRO A 18 -18.63 11.03 12.75
CA PRO A 18 -17.61 11.01 11.70
C PRO A 18 -16.27 10.42 12.21
N ARG A 19 -15.44 9.90 11.28
CA ARG A 19 -14.18 9.22 11.61
C ARG A 19 -13.06 10.17 12.07
N ASN A 20 -13.17 11.45 11.69
CA ASN A 20 -12.19 12.51 11.91
C ASN A 20 -12.61 13.48 13.03
N LYS A 21 -13.34 13.01 14.02
CA LYS A 21 -13.64 13.83 15.20
C LYS A 21 -12.36 14.27 15.89
N PRO A 22 -12.23 15.54 16.32
CA PRO A 22 -11.00 16.07 16.91
C PRO A 22 -10.44 15.21 18.05
N GLU A 23 -11.31 14.68 18.91
CA GLU A 23 -10.93 13.84 20.05
C GLU A 23 -10.27 12.50 19.66
N LEU A 24 -10.47 12.05 18.41
CA LEU A 24 -9.91 10.80 17.91
C LEU A 24 -8.54 10.99 17.24
N MET A 25 -8.15 12.24 16.94
CA MET A 25 -7.01 12.57 16.08
C MET A 25 -5.85 13.17 16.88
N GLY A 26 -4.67 13.27 16.22
CA GLY A 26 -3.53 14.06 16.73
C GLY A 26 -2.66 13.37 17.78
N GLY A 27 -2.78 12.06 17.97
CA GLY A 27 -1.94 11.28 18.89
C GLY A 27 -0.77 10.56 18.18
N PRO A 28 -0.15 9.56 18.82
CA PRO A 28 1.05 8.91 18.30
C PRO A 28 0.78 7.76 17.29
N TYR A 29 -0.48 7.40 17.02
CA TYR A 29 -0.81 6.21 16.25
C TYR A 29 -1.04 6.56 14.79
N PRO A 30 -0.18 6.12 13.84
CA PRO A 30 -0.36 6.38 12.41
C PRO A 30 -1.71 5.90 11.90
N LEU A 31 -2.38 6.73 11.09
CA LEU A 31 -3.62 6.41 10.41
C LEU A 31 -3.38 6.44 8.90
N VAL A 32 -3.41 5.28 8.27
CA VAL A 32 -3.31 5.12 6.82
C VAL A 32 -4.72 5.04 6.22
N GLN A 33 -4.98 5.83 5.21
CA GLN A 33 -6.26 5.86 4.49
C GLN A 33 -6.06 5.39 3.04
N THR A 34 -7.12 5.42 2.25
CA THR A 34 -7.06 4.98 0.84
C THR A 34 -6.11 5.82 -0.03
N GLY A 35 -5.90 7.09 0.32
CA GLY A 35 -4.97 7.99 -0.37
C GLY A 35 -3.53 7.50 -0.28
N GLU A 36 -3.04 7.22 0.93
CA GLU A 36 -1.69 6.72 1.16
C GLU A 36 -1.47 5.34 0.53
N VAL A 37 -2.49 4.46 0.56
CA VAL A 37 -2.42 3.16 -0.12
C VAL A 37 -2.28 3.32 -1.63
N THR A 38 -3.06 4.23 -2.23
CA THR A 38 -3.03 4.49 -3.67
C THR A 38 -1.74 5.17 -4.13
N ALA A 39 -1.16 6.03 -3.30
CA ALA A 39 0.08 6.74 -3.58
C ALA A 39 1.33 5.86 -3.43
N ALA A 40 1.22 4.69 -2.79
CA ALA A 40 2.34 3.80 -2.58
C ALA A 40 2.75 3.08 -3.86
N GLU A 41 4.04 3.14 -4.24
CA GLU A 41 4.59 2.30 -5.32
C GLU A 41 4.68 0.83 -4.87
N LEU A 42 5.19 0.58 -3.68
CA LEU A 42 5.28 -0.72 -3.02
C LEU A 42 5.02 -0.57 -1.52
N TYR A 43 5.79 0.31 -0.85
CA TYR A 43 5.69 0.53 0.58
C TYR A 43 5.00 1.86 0.90
N ILE A 44 4.09 1.83 1.89
CA ILE A 44 3.53 3.02 2.51
C ILE A 44 4.57 3.52 3.50
N THR A 45 5.23 4.63 3.20
CA THR A 45 6.35 5.18 3.97
C THR A 45 6.00 6.45 4.74
N SER A 46 4.81 7.01 4.50
CA SER A 46 4.33 8.25 5.14
C SER A 46 2.82 8.17 5.42
N TYR A 47 2.36 9.05 6.27
CA TYR A 47 0.95 9.24 6.62
C TYR A 47 0.71 10.72 6.92
N GLU A 48 -0.51 11.18 6.68
CA GLU A 48 -0.92 12.56 6.97
C GLU A 48 -1.58 12.69 8.35
N ASN A 49 -2.26 11.64 8.78
CA ASN A 49 -3.09 11.67 9.98
C ASN A 49 -2.64 10.66 11.02
N THR A 50 -2.96 10.95 12.27
CA THR A 50 -2.72 10.04 13.40
C THR A 50 -3.95 9.95 14.28
N TYR A 51 -4.10 8.82 14.97
CA TYR A 51 -5.09 8.63 16.03
C TYR A 51 -4.51 8.95 17.42
N SER A 52 -5.37 9.47 18.30
CA SER A 52 -5.17 9.53 19.75
C SER A 52 -5.42 8.15 20.39
N GLU A 53 -5.25 8.02 21.70
CA GLU A 53 -5.67 6.83 22.46
C GLU A 53 -7.16 6.50 22.22
N ALA A 54 -8.04 7.52 22.22
CA ALA A 54 -9.45 7.35 21.94
C ALA A 54 -9.68 6.87 20.48
N GLY A 55 -8.87 7.35 19.55
CA GLY A 55 -8.88 6.91 18.15
C GLY A 55 -8.45 5.45 18.02
N LEU A 56 -7.37 5.03 18.72
CA LEU A 56 -6.93 3.66 18.74
C LEU A 56 -7.97 2.72 19.37
N ALA A 57 -8.61 3.12 20.46
CA ALA A 57 -9.62 2.30 21.15
C ALA A 57 -10.82 1.94 20.27
N GLN A 58 -11.14 2.75 19.26
CA GLN A 58 -12.21 2.50 18.29
C GLN A 58 -11.72 1.88 16.97
N SER A 59 -10.40 1.64 16.83
CA SER A 59 -9.74 1.12 15.64
C SER A 59 -9.00 -0.20 15.95
N LYS A 60 -8.07 -0.57 15.10
CA LYS A 60 -7.15 -1.70 15.28
C LYS A 60 -5.80 -1.33 14.72
N MET A 61 -4.73 -1.56 15.49
CA MET A 61 -3.36 -1.48 15.02
C MET A 61 -3.00 -2.72 14.19
N TRP A 62 -2.34 -2.49 13.06
CA TRP A 62 -1.83 -3.51 12.16
C TRP A 62 -0.32 -3.43 12.10
N PRO A 63 0.38 -4.56 12.06
CA PRO A 63 1.83 -4.57 12.06
C PRO A 63 2.41 -4.12 10.71
N LYS A 64 3.61 -3.56 10.78
CA LYS A 64 4.49 -3.38 9.61
C LYS A 64 4.52 -4.67 8.77
N GLY A 65 4.56 -4.51 7.44
CA GLY A 65 4.52 -5.63 6.50
C GLY A 65 3.11 -6.06 6.09
N THR A 66 2.03 -5.54 6.72
CA THR A 66 0.66 -5.79 6.27
C THR A 66 0.45 -5.23 4.87
N LEU A 67 -0.08 -6.02 3.93
CA LEU A 67 -0.55 -5.54 2.63
C LEU A 67 -1.93 -4.91 2.80
N CYS A 68 -2.02 -3.61 2.60
CA CYS A 68 -3.27 -2.86 2.55
C CYS A 68 -3.88 -2.96 1.15
N ILE A 69 -5.18 -3.24 1.07
CA ILE A 69 -5.96 -3.37 -0.18
C ILE A 69 -7.16 -2.46 -0.07
N THR A 70 -7.31 -1.51 -0.98
CA THR A 70 -8.48 -0.62 -1.01
C THR A 70 -9.72 -1.34 -1.55
N ILE A 71 -10.87 -1.15 -0.89
CA ILE A 71 -12.15 -1.75 -1.29
C ILE A 71 -13.23 -0.71 -1.59
N ALA A 72 -12.90 0.57 -1.45
CA ALA A 72 -13.74 1.72 -1.77
C ALA A 72 -12.88 2.77 -2.47
N ALA A 73 -13.49 3.62 -3.27
CA ALA A 73 -12.87 4.61 -4.15
C ALA A 73 -11.97 3.94 -5.21
N ASN A 74 -10.65 4.00 -5.09
CA ASN A 74 -9.72 3.33 -6.02
C ASN A 74 -9.60 1.85 -5.63
N ILE A 75 -10.42 0.98 -6.21
CA ILE A 75 -10.56 -0.43 -5.84
C ILE A 75 -9.32 -1.23 -6.25
N ALA A 76 -8.93 -2.19 -5.39
CA ALA A 76 -7.81 -3.11 -5.59
C ALA A 76 -6.43 -2.44 -5.71
N GLN A 77 -6.30 -1.16 -5.32
CA GLN A 77 -4.99 -0.58 -5.09
C GLN A 77 -4.37 -1.19 -3.84
N THR A 78 -3.06 -1.37 -3.86
CA THR A 78 -2.35 -2.01 -2.77
C THR A 78 -1.08 -1.27 -2.38
N GLY A 79 -0.71 -1.37 -1.08
CA GLY A 79 0.56 -0.90 -0.54
C GLY A 79 0.91 -1.69 0.72
N ILE A 80 2.18 -1.92 0.96
CA ILE A 80 2.68 -2.65 2.13
C ILE A 80 3.04 -1.65 3.23
N LEU A 81 2.53 -1.82 4.45
CA LEU A 81 2.89 -0.96 5.58
C LEU A 81 4.39 -0.98 5.88
N GLY A 82 5.04 0.17 5.84
CA GLY A 82 6.43 0.37 6.25
C GLY A 82 6.60 0.55 7.77
N PHE A 83 5.52 0.71 8.50
CA PHE A 83 5.41 0.94 9.95
C PHE A 83 4.09 0.37 10.46
N ASP A 84 3.93 0.27 11.78
CA ASP A 84 2.65 -0.11 12.38
C ASP A 84 1.62 1.01 12.21
N ALA A 85 0.40 0.69 11.78
CA ALA A 85 -0.63 1.70 11.52
C ALA A 85 -2.06 1.18 11.76
N CYS A 86 -2.96 2.13 12.04
CA CYS A 86 -4.39 1.92 11.93
C CYS A 86 -4.87 2.20 10.51
N PHE A 87 -5.96 1.58 10.07
CA PHE A 87 -6.67 1.98 8.86
C PHE A 87 -8.17 1.69 8.97
N PRO A 88 -9.01 2.47 8.24
CA PRO A 88 -10.46 2.35 8.30
C PRO A 88 -10.99 1.15 7.53
N ASP A 89 -12.30 0.92 7.67
CA ASP A 89 -13.05 -0.17 7.02
C ASP A 89 -13.15 -0.08 5.48
N SER A 90 -12.62 0.99 4.87
CA SER A 90 -12.41 1.12 3.41
C SER A 90 -11.13 0.43 2.93
N VAL A 91 -10.30 -0.07 3.85
CA VAL A 91 -9.07 -0.81 3.57
C VAL A 91 -9.15 -2.19 4.21
N VAL A 92 -8.67 -3.20 3.51
CA VAL A 92 -8.50 -4.58 4.00
C VAL A 92 -7.01 -4.82 4.19
N GLY A 93 -6.64 -5.35 5.36
CA GLY A 93 -5.29 -5.84 5.63
C GLY A 93 -5.18 -7.31 5.26
N PHE A 94 -4.10 -7.68 4.59
CA PHE A 94 -3.72 -9.05 4.29
C PHE A 94 -2.34 -9.34 4.88
N LEU A 95 -2.26 -10.42 5.66
CA LEU A 95 -1.04 -10.96 6.23
C LEU A 95 -0.77 -12.33 5.59
N ALA A 96 0.26 -12.40 4.74
CA ALA A 96 0.62 -13.61 4.03
C ALA A 96 1.08 -14.72 4.99
N ASN A 97 0.74 -15.96 4.66
CA ASN A 97 1.33 -17.14 5.29
C ASN A 97 2.60 -17.59 4.54
N ASP A 98 3.14 -18.76 4.90
CA ASP A 98 4.37 -19.33 4.33
C ASP A 98 4.31 -19.70 2.84
N LYS A 99 3.10 -19.79 2.26
CA LYS A 99 2.88 -20.19 0.86
C LYS A 99 3.10 -19.07 -0.15
N VAL A 100 3.05 -17.80 0.30
CA VAL A 100 3.13 -16.66 -0.61
C VAL A 100 3.90 -15.49 0.00
N LYS A 101 4.63 -14.78 -0.84
CA LYS A 101 5.31 -13.55 -0.45
C LYS A 101 4.39 -12.34 -0.60
N GLN A 102 4.35 -11.45 0.38
CA GLN A 102 3.54 -10.23 0.38
C GLN A 102 3.80 -9.37 -0.86
N ILE A 103 5.08 -9.18 -1.20
CA ILE A 103 5.50 -8.43 -2.40
C ILE A 103 4.94 -9.06 -3.66
N TYR A 104 4.97 -10.40 -3.77
CA TYR A 104 4.38 -11.10 -4.91
C TYR A 104 2.88 -10.80 -5.04
N VAL A 105 2.13 -10.85 -3.94
CA VAL A 105 0.70 -10.55 -3.92
C VAL A 105 0.42 -9.10 -4.34
N HIS A 106 1.24 -8.14 -3.89
CA HIS A 106 1.14 -6.75 -4.30
C HIS A 106 1.20 -6.61 -5.84
N TYR A 107 2.22 -7.19 -6.46
CA TYR A 107 2.37 -7.12 -7.93
C TYR A 107 1.29 -7.91 -8.67
N TRP A 108 0.84 -9.03 -8.11
CA TRP A 108 -0.29 -9.78 -8.66
C TRP A 108 -1.56 -8.91 -8.71
N PHE A 109 -1.82 -8.12 -7.67
CA PHE A 109 -2.94 -7.17 -7.66
C PHE A 109 -2.83 -6.10 -8.76
N GLY A 110 -1.64 -5.64 -9.08
CA GLY A 110 -1.42 -4.70 -10.18
C GLY A 110 -1.83 -5.27 -11.55
N PHE A 111 -1.58 -6.56 -11.80
CA PHE A 111 -2.08 -7.26 -13.00
C PHE A 111 -3.60 -7.46 -12.95
N PHE A 112 -4.12 -7.87 -11.82
CA PHE A 112 -5.55 -8.10 -11.62
C PHE A 112 -6.37 -6.84 -11.84
N GLN A 113 -5.88 -5.70 -11.36
CA GLN A 113 -6.53 -4.40 -11.55
C GLN A 113 -6.61 -4.03 -13.04
N LYS A 114 -5.52 -4.21 -13.81
CA LYS A 114 -5.53 -3.97 -15.26
C LYS A 114 -6.59 -4.83 -15.96
N ILE A 115 -6.68 -6.11 -15.61
CA ILE A 115 -7.69 -7.01 -16.15
C ILE A 115 -9.11 -6.51 -15.81
N LEU A 116 -9.34 -6.04 -14.60
CA LEU A 116 -10.63 -5.47 -14.21
C LEU A 116 -10.96 -4.20 -14.99
N GLU A 117 -10.00 -3.31 -15.20
CA GLU A 117 -10.16 -2.07 -15.95
C GLU A 117 -10.46 -2.35 -17.45
N GLU A 118 -9.77 -3.31 -18.06
CA GLU A 118 -9.93 -3.67 -19.47
C GLU A 118 -11.23 -4.41 -19.75
N GLN A 119 -11.64 -5.33 -18.86
CA GLN A 119 -12.80 -6.19 -19.09
C GLN A 119 -14.14 -5.56 -18.68
N ALA A 120 -14.15 -4.63 -17.76
CA ALA A 120 -15.39 -4.04 -17.27
C ALA A 120 -15.19 -2.67 -16.62
N PRO A 121 -15.09 -1.57 -17.39
CA PRO A 121 -14.97 -0.21 -16.83
C PRO A 121 -16.09 0.16 -15.84
N GLN A 122 -17.29 -0.44 -15.96
CA GLN A 122 -18.42 -0.24 -15.05
C GLN A 122 -18.37 -1.14 -13.80
N VAL A 123 -17.64 -2.26 -13.83
CA VAL A 123 -17.50 -3.17 -12.67
C VAL A 123 -16.41 -2.67 -11.71
N ALA A 124 -15.39 -2.00 -12.21
CA ALA A 124 -14.35 -1.36 -11.39
C ALA A 124 -14.91 -0.26 -10.44
N GLN A 125 -16.10 0.25 -10.71
CA GLN A 125 -16.80 1.23 -9.84
C GLN A 125 -17.66 0.58 -8.74
N LYS A 126 -17.83 -0.75 -8.74
CA LYS A 126 -18.63 -1.44 -7.70
C LYS A 126 -17.70 -1.89 -6.56
N ASN A 127 -18.04 -1.46 -5.34
CA ASN A 127 -17.36 -1.85 -4.10
C ASN A 127 -17.01 -3.35 -4.08
N ILE A 128 -15.72 -3.67 -4.04
CA ILE A 128 -15.25 -5.02 -3.74
C ILE A 128 -15.41 -5.22 -2.23
N ASN A 129 -16.05 -6.30 -1.82
CA ASN A 129 -16.18 -6.63 -0.40
C ASN A 129 -15.14 -7.69 0.02
N LEU A 130 -15.01 -7.88 1.33
CA LEU A 130 -14.07 -8.84 1.91
C LEU A 130 -14.28 -10.26 1.36
N LYS A 131 -15.53 -10.67 1.12
CA LYS A 131 -15.86 -11.99 0.57
C LYS A 131 -15.32 -12.12 -0.86
N THR A 132 -15.53 -11.13 -1.71
CA THR A 132 -15.00 -11.10 -3.08
C THR A 132 -13.47 -11.21 -3.08
N LEU A 133 -12.77 -10.46 -2.22
CA LEU A 133 -11.32 -10.58 -2.08
C LEU A 133 -10.90 -11.99 -1.61
N SER A 134 -11.59 -12.54 -0.62
CA SER A 134 -11.30 -13.88 -0.07
C SER A 134 -11.42 -14.98 -1.14
N ASP A 135 -12.32 -14.82 -2.08
CA ASP A 135 -12.63 -15.77 -3.13
C ASP A 135 -11.80 -15.59 -4.42
N LEU A 136 -10.94 -14.55 -4.49
CA LEU A 136 -10.06 -14.34 -5.63
C LEU A 136 -9.10 -15.52 -5.83
N ASP A 137 -9.00 -16.01 -7.05
CA ASP A 137 -8.05 -17.03 -7.44
C ASP A 137 -6.71 -16.39 -7.80
N VAL A 138 -5.74 -16.52 -6.91
CA VAL A 138 -4.36 -16.05 -7.10
C VAL A 138 -3.53 -17.16 -7.72
N MET A 139 -2.79 -16.84 -8.78
CA MET A 139 -1.74 -17.72 -9.30
C MET A 139 -0.58 -17.73 -8.29
N VAL A 140 -0.18 -18.91 -7.83
CA VAL A 140 0.87 -19.06 -6.83
C VAL A 140 1.97 -19.96 -7.40
N PRO A 141 3.07 -19.39 -7.93
CA PRO A 141 4.22 -20.17 -8.35
C PRO A 141 4.95 -20.79 -7.14
N PRO A 142 5.87 -21.74 -7.35
CA PRO A 142 6.73 -22.26 -6.29
C PRO A 142 7.42 -21.13 -5.50
N ILE A 143 7.65 -21.36 -4.21
CA ILE A 143 8.16 -20.31 -3.31
C ILE A 143 9.57 -19.82 -3.73
N GLU A 144 10.35 -20.68 -4.37
CA GLU A 144 11.67 -20.35 -4.92
C GLU A 144 11.54 -19.27 -6.00
N GLN A 145 10.61 -19.42 -6.93
CA GLN A 145 10.34 -18.43 -7.99
C GLN A 145 9.81 -17.12 -7.41
N GLN A 146 8.98 -17.18 -6.37
CA GLN A 146 8.55 -15.98 -5.66
C GLN A 146 9.73 -15.27 -4.99
N ASN A 147 10.67 -16.00 -4.38
CA ASN A 147 11.88 -15.43 -3.78
C ASN A 147 12.75 -14.74 -4.84
N GLU A 148 12.98 -15.36 -5.99
CA GLU A 148 13.73 -14.77 -7.12
C GLU A 148 13.04 -13.48 -7.61
N PHE A 149 11.72 -13.50 -7.75
CA PHE A 149 10.94 -12.32 -8.11
C PHE A 149 11.10 -11.19 -7.09
N VAL A 150 11.01 -11.50 -5.79
CA VAL A 150 11.18 -10.51 -4.72
C VAL A 150 12.57 -9.91 -4.75
N LEU A 151 13.61 -10.71 -4.93
CA LEU A 151 14.99 -10.22 -5.07
C LEU A 151 15.16 -9.29 -6.28
N PHE A 152 14.57 -9.66 -7.42
CA PHE A 152 14.57 -8.82 -8.61
C PHE A 152 13.90 -7.46 -8.37
N VAL A 153 12.73 -7.46 -7.73
CA VAL A 153 12.02 -6.23 -7.36
C VAL A 153 12.89 -5.35 -6.45
N GLN A 154 13.46 -5.91 -5.40
CA GLN A 154 14.31 -5.17 -4.45
C GLN A 154 15.55 -4.55 -5.13
N GLN A 155 16.18 -5.28 -6.05
CA GLN A 155 17.30 -4.75 -6.83
C GLN A 155 16.87 -3.61 -7.75
N THR A 156 15.72 -3.75 -8.40
CA THR A 156 15.14 -2.72 -9.26
C THR A 156 14.82 -1.45 -8.49
N ASP A 157 14.22 -1.57 -7.31
CA ASP A 157 13.88 -0.42 -6.46
C ASP A 157 15.14 0.29 -5.95
N LYS A 158 16.18 -0.46 -5.57
CA LYS A 158 17.47 0.12 -5.21
C LYS A 158 18.07 0.91 -6.38
N SER A 159 18.08 0.35 -7.58
CA SER A 159 18.60 1.02 -8.77
C SER A 159 17.81 2.27 -9.12
N LYS A 160 16.48 2.23 -9.04
CA LYS A 160 15.62 3.42 -9.21
C LYS A 160 15.97 4.53 -8.22
N PHE A 161 16.15 4.18 -6.95
CA PHE A 161 16.52 5.14 -5.91
C PHE A 161 17.88 5.79 -6.19
N GLU A 162 18.90 5.00 -6.57
CA GLU A 162 20.22 5.51 -6.90
C GLU A 162 20.19 6.44 -8.11
N ILE A 163 19.44 6.09 -9.16
CA ILE A 163 19.26 6.92 -10.35
C ILE A 163 18.56 8.23 -9.99
N LYS A 164 17.47 8.19 -9.21
CA LYS A 164 16.76 9.39 -8.77
C LYS A 164 17.68 10.34 -8.00
N LYS A 165 18.46 9.82 -7.07
CA LYS A 165 19.44 10.60 -6.31
C LYS A 165 20.53 11.22 -7.22
N ALA A 166 20.99 10.48 -8.22
CA ALA A 166 21.95 10.99 -9.19
C ALA A 166 21.36 12.14 -10.02
N ILE A 167 20.11 12.03 -10.46
CA ILE A 167 19.39 13.10 -11.19
C ILE A 167 19.23 14.34 -10.30
N GLU A 168 18.83 14.20 -9.05
CA GLU A 168 18.67 15.29 -8.09
C GLU A 168 20.00 16.03 -7.87
N ASN A 169 21.09 15.28 -7.65
CA ASN A 169 22.44 15.84 -7.47
C ASN A 169 22.94 16.59 -8.72
N THR A 170 22.72 16.01 -9.90
CA THR A 170 23.09 16.62 -11.17
C THR A 170 22.30 17.91 -11.42
N SER A 171 21.02 17.89 -11.14
CA SER A 171 20.15 19.08 -11.27
C SER A 171 20.56 20.20 -10.32
N ALA A 172 20.95 19.87 -9.09
CA ALA A 172 21.45 20.84 -8.12
C ALA A 172 22.79 21.46 -8.58
N LEU A 173 23.69 20.63 -9.13
CA LEU A 173 24.97 21.12 -9.67
C LEU A 173 24.77 22.06 -10.86
N ILE A 174 23.90 21.72 -11.80
CA ILE A 174 23.55 22.58 -12.94
C ILE A 174 23.04 23.92 -12.46
N LYS A 175 22.10 23.94 -11.50
CA LYS A 175 21.57 25.19 -10.93
C LYS A 175 22.68 26.05 -10.29
N SER A 176 23.59 25.42 -9.56
CA SER A 176 24.72 26.12 -8.94
C SER A 176 25.64 26.78 -9.97
N LEU A 177 25.99 26.05 -11.04
CA LEU A 177 26.82 26.55 -12.11
C LEU A 177 26.15 27.73 -12.85
N MET A 178 24.87 27.59 -13.19
CA MET A 178 24.11 28.67 -13.84
C MET A 178 24.03 29.96 -12.98
N GLN A 179 23.94 29.80 -11.64
CA GLN A 179 23.94 30.96 -10.73
C GLN A 179 25.33 31.65 -10.67
N GLN A 180 26.40 30.90 -10.75
CA GLN A 180 27.77 31.46 -10.80
C GLN A 180 28.01 32.26 -12.09
N ASP A 181 27.58 31.75 -13.25
CA ASP A 181 27.75 32.42 -14.54
C ASP A 181 26.90 33.72 -14.67
N LEU A 182 25.76 33.80 -13.97
CA LEU A 182 24.92 35.00 -13.97
C LEU A 182 25.39 36.07 -12.96
N SER A 183 26.38 35.75 -12.11
CA SER A 183 26.89 36.65 -11.07
C SER A 183 28.22 37.28 -11.45
N THR A 184 28.72 37.00 -12.65
CA THR A 184 29.92 37.58 -13.29
C THR A 184 29.51 38.50 -14.42
#